data_4f7ac3084a4fff278310cc3ccb4c4466
#
_entry.id   4f7ac3084a4fff278310cc3ccb4c4466
#
_cell.length_a   1.000
_cell.length_b   1.000
_cell.length_c   1.000
_cell.angle_alpha   90.00
_cell.angle_beta   90.00
_cell.angle_gamma   90.00
#
_symmetry.space_group_name_H-M   'P 1'
#
loop_
_entity.id
_entity.type
_entity.pdbx_description
1 polymer ?
#
loop_
_entity_poly.entity_id
_entity_poly.type
_entity_poly.pdbx_seq_one_letter_code
_entity_poly.pdbx_strand_id
1 'polypeptide(L)'
;MLELFDLLYRSIIPDPKTHPERMNATLERIQEVVNIVLGDPDPMLQSFLKEAECLNEDPRNPINEEMAQVIVQKLASRFSQEKVFQMAQLLEDAEISAAEAIELHEEFKIPVSLLEKDIIPVCGNGAWLRAIDGKTYLDMDSNYSATNLGLSNQEIAQGLFNQASRLISIKEDRVHIARARFLKTFRGMLPDGLNQFYWQNSGGEAVDKSLKFAKAYSQTTGVVAFKSSFHGRTHGAVAVTYNLKYRKPFGLDQVDWVYFVDFNDADAVEKLFAERKAKIVILELIQSEEAGIRPADPDFVSRLRHICDQYNGIMICDEVQTGFGRCAEKEGQWFACQVYGVEPDIITIGKSFGGGYPVTAVVTKKKISQAMKPGYDGSTFGGNPMALVAATIATRQMMALNLTKNVVARSAQVFDGLYKLKEKYPTIGEIRGKGLMFGFDLPSKEFVITFQQKMAKNGVKTSLSTDCTVRYLPPLIISKSEVDFFLEAIDKSIKEMC
;
A
#
# COMPACT_ATOMS: atom_id res chain seq x y z
N MET A 1 -12.12 -14.29 31.80
CA MET A 1 -12.73 -13.02 32.24
C MET A 1 -11.90 -12.33 33.33
N LEU A 2 -11.53 -13.02 34.42
CA LEU A 2 -10.69 -12.43 35.48
C LEU A 2 -9.31 -11.97 34.97
N GLU A 3 -8.65 -12.78 34.12
CA GLU A 3 -7.34 -12.42 33.53
C GLU A 3 -7.40 -11.19 32.60
N LEU A 4 -8.50 -11.04 31.86
CA LEU A 4 -8.69 -9.87 30.98
C LEU A 4 -9.02 -8.61 31.76
N PHE A 5 -9.77 -8.75 32.85
CA PHE A 5 -10.06 -7.68 33.77
C PHE A 5 -8.79 -7.16 34.45
N ASP A 6 -7.94 -8.07 34.91
CA ASP A 6 -6.64 -7.76 35.51
C ASP A 6 -5.68 -7.11 34.49
N LEU A 7 -5.67 -7.58 33.24
CA LEU A 7 -4.88 -6.99 32.16
C LEU A 7 -5.29 -5.55 31.89
N LEU A 8 -6.60 -5.28 31.70
CA LEU A 8 -7.09 -3.92 31.45
C LEU A 8 -6.84 -3.00 32.65
N TYR A 9 -7.02 -3.52 33.88
CA TYR A 9 -6.74 -2.77 35.10
C TYR A 9 -5.27 -2.33 35.17
N ARG A 10 -4.33 -3.25 34.93
CA ARG A 10 -2.89 -2.97 34.93
C ARG A 10 -2.45 -2.05 33.79
N SER A 11 -3.16 -2.07 32.68
CA SER A 11 -2.88 -1.13 31.59
C SER A 11 -3.32 0.30 31.92
N ILE A 12 -4.32 0.47 32.82
CA ILE A 12 -4.78 1.76 33.33
C ILE A 12 -3.95 2.21 34.56
N ILE A 13 -3.69 1.29 35.48
CA ILE A 13 -2.91 1.51 36.71
C ILE A 13 -1.68 0.58 36.64
N PRO A 14 -0.57 1.00 36.06
CA PRO A 14 0.64 0.20 35.96
C PRO A 14 1.27 -0.07 37.33
N ASP A 15 1.83 -1.26 37.52
CA ASP A 15 2.56 -1.60 38.74
C ASP A 15 3.91 -0.84 38.74
N PRO A 16 4.15 0.09 39.68
CA PRO A 16 5.37 0.87 39.73
C PRO A 16 6.64 0.06 39.99
N LYS A 17 6.51 -1.24 40.36
CA LYS A 17 7.67 -2.12 40.53
C LYS A 17 8.14 -2.73 39.20
N THR A 18 7.20 -2.98 38.28
CA THR A 18 7.50 -3.57 36.97
C THR A 18 7.61 -2.51 35.88
N HIS A 19 6.92 -1.37 36.03
CA HIS A 19 6.90 -0.27 35.09
C HIS A 19 7.07 1.07 35.81
N PRO A 20 8.25 1.36 36.36
CA PRO A 20 8.49 2.58 37.15
C PRO A 20 8.40 3.88 36.31
N GLU A 21 8.48 3.77 34.98
CA GLU A 21 8.40 4.88 34.03
C GLU A 21 6.98 5.24 33.61
N ARG A 22 5.98 4.39 33.94
CA ARG A 22 4.60 4.60 33.50
C ARG A 22 3.77 5.27 34.60
N MET A 23 2.96 6.23 34.20
CA MET A 23 1.95 6.87 35.04
C MET A 23 0.59 6.19 34.84
N ASN A 24 -0.33 6.40 35.81
CA ASN A 24 -1.73 6.01 35.63
C ASN A 24 -2.33 6.71 34.41
N ALA A 25 -3.16 6.00 33.66
CA ALA A 25 -3.84 6.58 32.50
C ALA A 25 -4.76 7.74 32.93
N THR A 26 -4.98 8.67 32.02
CA THR A 26 -5.96 9.76 32.17
C THR A 26 -7.31 9.37 31.56
N LEU A 27 -8.39 10.04 31.93
CA LEU A 27 -9.69 9.85 31.27
C LEU A 27 -9.64 10.19 29.78
N GLU A 28 -8.90 11.23 29.43
CA GLU A 28 -8.67 11.65 28.04
C GLU A 28 -8.03 10.53 27.22
N ARG A 29 -6.99 9.87 27.77
CA ARG A 29 -6.33 8.73 27.12
C ARG A 29 -7.25 7.51 26.97
N ILE A 30 -8.02 7.19 28.01
CA ILE A 30 -8.98 6.08 27.93
C ILE A 30 -10.04 6.36 26.86
N GLN A 31 -10.53 7.59 26.78
CA GLN A 31 -11.51 7.99 25.76
C GLN A 31 -10.93 7.87 24.34
N GLU A 32 -9.69 8.31 24.16
CA GLU A 32 -8.99 8.17 22.88
C GLU A 32 -8.89 6.71 22.45
N VAL A 33 -8.39 5.84 23.34
CA VAL A 33 -8.22 4.41 23.06
C VAL A 33 -9.55 3.74 22.73
N VAL A 34 -10.62 4.07 23.49
CA VAL A 34 -11.95 3.53 23.22
C VAL A 34 -12.47 3.98 21.86
N ASN A 35 -12.28 5.24 21.49
CA ASN A 35 -12.67 5.75 20.17
C ASN A 35 -11.88 5.07 19.03
N ILE A 36 -10.60 4.79 19.23
CA ILE A 36 -9.77 4.04 18.27
C ILE A 36 -10.33 2.64 18.03
N VAL A 37 -10.66 1.91 19.12
CA VAL A 37 -11.13 0.52 19.03
C VAL A 37 -12.57 0.41 18.50
N LEU A 38 -13.40 1.40 18.71
CA LEU A 38 -14.81 1.39 18.27
C LEU A 38 -15.02 1.99 16.89
N GLY A 39 -14.12 2.86 16.41
CA GLY A 39 -14.23 3.54 15.12
C GLY A 39 -15.21 4.72 15.06
N ASP A 40 -16.17 4.79 16.02
CA ASP A 40 -17.11 5.91 16.17
C ASP A 40 -17.38 6.17 17.66
N PRO A 41 -17.60 7.43 18.07
CA PRO A 41 -17.90 7.74 19.46
C PRO A 41 -19.22 7.08 19.87
N ASP A 42 -19.17 6.16 20.82
CA ASP A 42 -20.36 5.56 21.43
C ASP A 42 -21.02 6.59 22.36
N PRO A 43 -22.27 7.05 22.09
CA PRO A 43 -22.93 8.10 22.87
C PRO A 43 -23.12 7.75 24.36
N MET A 44 -23.28 6.46 24.66
CA MET A 44 -23.41 6.03 26.05
C MET A 44 -22.09 5.97 26.78
N LEU A 45 -20.98 5.70 26.04
CA LEU A 45 -19.63 5.79 26.60
C LEU A 45 -19.26 7.25 26.87
N GLN A 46 -19.63 8.17 25.99
CA GLN A 46 -19.46 9.61 26.24
C GLN A 46 -20.25 10.07 27.48
N SER A 47 -21.48 9.56 27.71
CA SER A 47 -22.23 9.83 28.93
C SER A 47 -21.52 9.31 30.18
N PHE A 48 -20.93 8.09 30.07
CA PHE A 48 -20.19 7.49 31.19
C PHE A 48 -18.87 8.23 31.49
N LEU A 49 -18.13 8.63 30.45
CA LEU A 49 -16.90 9.39 30.63
C LEU A 49 -17.19 10.78 31.24
N LYS A 50 -18.30 11.41 30.86
CA LYS A 50 -18.80 12.63 31.53
C LYS A 50 -19.16 12.42 32.99
N GLU A 51 -19.76 11.29 33.35
CA GLU A 51 -20.00 10.95 34.77
C GLU A 51 -18.68 10.75 35.52
N ALA A 52 -17.67 10.14 34.87
CA ALA A 52 -16.32 9.97 35.43
C ALA A 52 -15.55 11.30 35.51
N GLU A 53 -15.73 12.23 34.57
CA GLU A 53 -15.19 13.60 34.63
C GLU A 53 -15.66 14.35 35.88
N CYS A 54 -16.92 14.12 36.33
CA CYS A 54 -17.42 14.71 37.57
C CYS A 54 -16.68 14.21 38.83
N LEU A 55 -15.97 13.10 38.74
CA LEU A 55 -15.19 12.52 39.84
C LEU A 55 -13.68 12.89 39.77
N ASN A 56 -13.18 13.44 38.69
CA ASN A 56 -11.77 13.70 38.44
C ASN A 56 -11.48 15.17 38.06
N GLU A 57 -12.13 16.13 38.60
CA GLU A 57 -11.94 17.58 38.45
C GLU A 57 -11.30 18.08 37.11
N ASP A 58 -10.32 17.34 36.55
CA ASP A 58 -9.70 17.56 35.21
C ASP A 58 -9.46 16.19 34.53
N PRO A 59 -10.00 15.93 33.32
CA PRO A 59 -9.86 14.68 32.60
C PRO A 59 -8.39 14.34 32.20
N ARG A 60 -7.48 15.29 32.31
CA ARG A 60 -6.04 15.12 32.08
C ARG A 60 -5.29 14.64 33.31
N ASN A 61 -5.91 14.64 34.48
CA ASN A 61 -5.27 14.13 35.67
C ASN A 61 -5.22 12.60 35.67
N PRO A 62 -4.14 11.98 36.18
CA PRO A 62 -4.08 10.53 36.36
C PRO A 62 -5.23 10.03 37.24
N ILE A 63 -5.90 8.98 36.81
CA ILE A 63 -7.02 8.41 37.57
C ILE A 63 -6.52 7.60 38.76
N ASN A 64 -7.35 7.53 39.80
CA ASN A 64 -7.07 6.72 40.99
C ASN A 64 -7.57 5.26 40.84
N GLU A 65 -7.18 4.41 41.79
CA GLU A 65 -7.53 2.98 41.78
C GLU A 65 -9.04 2.70 41.77
N GLU A 66 -9.82 3.47 42.55
CA GLU A 66 -11.26 3.31 42.67
C GLU A 66 -11.95 3.61 41.33
N MET A 67 -11.55 4.70 40.69
CA MET A 67 -12.04 5.07 39.35
C MET A 67 -11.62 4.06 38.28
N ALA A 68 -10.40 3.57 38.30
CA ALA A 68 -9.94 2.53 37.37
C ALA A 68 -10.77 1.25 37.48
N GLN A 69 -11.12 0.80 38.69
CA GLN A 69 -11.97 -0.36 38.89
C GLN A 69 -13.38 -0.17 38.28
N VAL A 70 -13.98 0.99 38.47
CA VAL A 70 -15.28 1.32 37.84
C VAL A 70 -15.21 1.31 36.32
N ILE A 71 -14.17 1.92 35.75
CA ILE A 71 -13.96 1.98 34.30
C ILE A 71 -13.77 0.58 33.72
N VAL A 72 -12.89 -0.23 34.31
CA VAL A 72 -12.62 -1.60 33.87
C VAL A 72 -13.87 -2.46 33.92
N GLN A 73 -14.64 -2.39 35.00
CA GLN A 73 -15.90 -3.13 35.14
C GLN A 73 -16.91 -2.76 34.04
N LYS A 74 -17.05 -1.48 33.73
CA LYS A 74 -17.97 -1.00 32.69
C LYS A 74 -17.51 -1.38 31.29
N LEU A 75 -16.24 -1.21 30.96
CA LEU A 75 -15.69 -1.61 29.66
C LEU A 75 -15.77 -3.12 29.45
N ALA A 76 -15.37 -3.92 30.44
CA ALA A 76 -15.40 -5.39 30.36
C ALA A 76 -16.83 -5.96 30.30
N SER A 77 -17.82 -5.31 30.89
CA SER A 77 -19.21 -5.75 30.81
C SER A 77 -19.89 -5.40 29.49
N ARG A 78 -19.40 -4.39 28.77
CA ARG A 78 -20.04 -3.82 27.59
C ARG A 78 -19.45 -4.30 26.28
N PHE A 79 -18.15 -4.56 26.23
CA PHE A 79 -17.46 -4.89 25.01
C PHE A 79 -17.01 -6.36 24.95
N SER A 80 -16.81 -6.87 23.73
CA SER A 80 -16.27 -8.22 23.54
C SER A 80 -14.87 -8.33 24.14
N GLN A 81 -14.47 -9.55 24.55
CA GLN A 81 -13.13 -9.81 25.09
C GLN A 81 -12.01 -9.32 24.16
N GLU A 82 -12.22 -9.45 22.86
CA GLU A 82 -11.28 -8.98 21.83
C GLU A 82 -11.09 -7.45 21.88
N LYS A 83 -12.18 -6.67 21.96
CA LYS A 83 -12.11 -5.21 22.06
C LYS A 83 -11.48 -4.75 23.36
N VAL A 84 -11.80 -5.40 24.47
CA VAL A 84 -11.18 -5.10 25.77
C VAL A 84 -9.68 -5.39 25.75
N PHE A 85 -9.26 -6.47 25.09
CA PHE A 85 -7.84 -6.79 24.92
C PHE A 85 -7.12 -5.74 24.05
N GLN A 86 -7.74 -5.29 22.97
CA GLN A 86 -7.19 -4.22 22.12
C GLN A 86 -7.06 -2.91 22.89
N MET A 87 -8.06 -2.56 23.73
CA MET A 87 -8.01 -1.38 24.60
C MET A 87 -6.85 -1.48 25.60
N ALA A 88 -6.67 -2.65 26.23
CA ALA A 88 -5.58 -2.85 27.18
C ALA A 88 -4.20 -2.68 26.50
N GLN A 89 -3.99 -3.26 25.32
CA GLN A 89 -2.75 -3.12 24.58
C GLN A 89 -2.45 -1.66 24.20
N LEU A 90 -3.46 -0.92 23.70
CA LEU A 90 -3.28 0.49 23.33
C LEU A 90 -3.05 1.40 24.55
N LEU A 91 -3.56 1.03 25.73
CA LEU A 91 -3.28 1.74 26.97
C LEU A 91 -1.88 1.43 27.52
N GLU A 92 -1.32 0.26 27.17
CA GLU A 92 0.06 -0.09 27.52
C GLU A 92 1.10 0.67 26.67
N ASP A 93 0.73 1.10 25.47
CA ASP A 93 1.60 1.91 24.64
C ASP A 93 1.90 3.24 25.34
N ALA A 94 3.18 3.64 25.33
CA ALA A 94 3.60 4.93 25.89
C ALA A 94 2.85 6.06 25.16
N GLU A 95 2.38 7.05 25.94
CA GLU A 95 1.85 8.28 25.35
C GLU A 95 3.00 9.03 24.67
N ILE A 96 2.92 9.18 23.36
CA ILE A 96 3.91 9.88 22.54
C ILE A 96 3.23 11.11 21.93
N SER A 97 3.73 12.29 22.29
CA SER A 97 3.27 13.54 21.68
C SER A 97 3.73 13.67 20.23
N ALA A 98 3.05 14.49 19.44
CA ALA A 98 3.48 14.78 18.07
C ALA A 98 4.92 15.29 17.98
N ALA A 99 5.32 16.14 18.92
CA ALA A 99 6.69 16.68 18.98
C ALA A 99 7.72 15.59 19.27
N GLU A 100 7.46 14.75 20.25
CA GLU A 100 8.31 13.61 20.60
C GLU A 100 8.41 12.57 19.48
N ALA A 101 7.29 12.25 18.83
CA ALA A 101 7.29 11.35 17.68
C ALA A 101 8.18 11.88 16.55
N ILE A 102 8.13 13.19 16.26
CA ILE A 102 8.99 13.83 15.26
C ILE A 102 10.46 13.74 15.68
N GLU A 103 10.79 14.11 16.93
CA GLU A 103 12.15 14.09 17.47
C GLU A 103 12.77 12.69 17.40
N LEU A 104 12.05 11.67 17.85
CA LEU A 104 12.49 10.27 17.78
C LEU A 104 12.74 9.80 16.34
N HIS A 105 11.90 10.22 15.39
CA HIS A 105 12.13 9.88 13.97
C HIS A 105 13.33 10.62 13.38
N GLU A 106 13.57 11.87 13.77
CA GLU A 106 14.74 12.63 13.32
C GLU A 106 16.05 12.09 13.90
N GLU A 107 16.02 11.64 15.15
CA GLU A 107 17.20 11.10 15.83
C GLU A 107 17.57 9.68 15.34
N PHE A 108 16.58 8.78 15.23
CA PHE A 108 16.87 7.35 15.04
C PHE A 108 16.63 6.83 13.63
N LYS A 109 15.86 7.53 12.81
CA LYS A 109 15.59 7.06 11.44
C LYS A 109 16.66 7.50 10.45
N ILE A 110 17.29 6.54 9.75
CA ILE A 110 18.23 6.87 8.66
C ILE A 110 17.50 7.74 7.61
N PRO A 111 18.06 8.91 7.23
CA PRO A 111 17.38 9.91 6.40
C PRO A 111 17.35 9.54 4.92
N VAL A 112 16.80 8.35 4.58
CA VAL A 112 16.63 7.89 3.20
C VAL A 112 15.44 8.55 2.48
N SER A 113 14.55 9.19 3.22
CA SER A 113 13.42 9.98 2.72
C SER A 113 13.12 11.15 3.64
N LEU A 114 12.62 12.25 3.09
CA LEU A 114 12.11 13.35 3.88
C LEU A 114 10.97 12.88 4.77
N LEU A 115 10.94 13.35 6.01
CA LEU A 115 9.84 13.09 6.93
C LEU A 115 8.67 14.03 6.60
N GLU A 116 7.51 13.46 6.36
CA GLU A 116 6.25 14.18 6.30
C GLU A 116 5.75 14.39 7.73
N LYS A 117 5.67 15.65 8.19
CA LYS A 117 5.35 16.01 9.57
C LYS A 117 3.98 16.65 9.74
N ASP A 118 3.32 16.97 8.62
CA ASP A 118 2.07 17.74 8.62
C ASP A 118 0.86 16.90 9.04
N ILE A 119 0.89 15.60 8.76
CA ILE A 119 -0.16 14.66 9.13
C ILE A 119 0.49 13.45 9.81
N ILE A 120 0.36 13.37 11.13
CA ILE A 120 0.86 12.23 11.92
C ILE A 120 -0.30 11.27 12.15
N PRO A 121 -0.37 10.12 11.43
CA PRO A 121 -1.51 9.23 11.49
C PRO A 121 -1.52 8.42 12.79
N VAL A 122 -2.70 8.26 13.37
CA VAL A 122 -2.93 7.42 14.58
C VAL A 122 -3.73 6.18 14.20
N CYS A 123 -4.79 6.35 13.42
CA CYS A 123 -5.65 5.25 12.97
C CYS A 123 -6.33 5.59 11.64
N GLY A 124 -7.04 4.62 11.07
CA GLY A 124 -7.81 4.81 9.85
C GLY A 124 -8.98 3.87 9.76
N ASN A 125 -10.00 4.24 8.98
CA ASN A 125 -11.14 3.40 8.67
C ASN A 125 -11.56 3.63 7.22
N GLY A 126 -11.65 2.57 6.42
CA GLY A 126 -11.95 2.69 5.01
C GLY A 126 -10.95 3.62 4.30
N ALA A 127 -11.43 4.66 3.66
CA ALA A 127 -10.61 5.67 2.98
C ALA A 127 -10.20 6.85 3.89
N TRP A 128 -10.57 6.83 5.17
CA TRP A 128 -10.36 7.96 6.08
C TRP A 128 -9.26 7.69 7.08
N LEU A 129 -8.31 8.62 7.16
CA LEU A 129 -7.18 8.65 8.08
C LEU A 129 -7.47 9.64 9.22
N ARG A 130 -7.20 9.26 10.47
CA ARG A 130 -7.23 10.17 11.61
C ARG A 130 -5.81 10.48 12.07
N ALA A 131 -5.52 11.74 12.23
CA ALA A 131 -4.24 12.23 12.74
C ALA A 131 -4.28 12.49 14.25
N ILE A 132 -3.10 12.63 14.86
CA ILE A 132 -2.90 12.88 16.29
C ILE A 132 -3.55 14.19 16.78
N ASP A 133 -3.74 15.17 15.88
CA ASP A 133 -4.46 16.42 16.17
C ASP A 133 -6.00 16.27 16.14
N GLY A 134 -6.49 15.05 16.00
CA GLY A 134 -7.91 14.71 15.95
C GLY A 134 -8.60 14.94 14.61
N LYS A 135 -7.92 15.52 13.62
CA LYS A 135 -8.48 15.74 12.29
C LYS A 135 -8.53 14.46 11.48
N THR A 136 -9.49 14.42 10.56
CA THR A 136 -9.64 13.32 9.61
C THR A 136 -9.34 13.79 8.19
N TYR A 137 -8.73 12.89 7.41
CA TYR A 137 -8.33 13.16 6.03
C TYR A 137 -8.78 12.02 5.13
N LEU A 138 -9.36 12.35 3.98
CA LEU A 138 -9.57 11.38 2.92
C LEU A 138 -8.22 10.99 2.33
N ASP A 139 -7.85 9.72 2.42
CA ASP A 139 -6.57 9.20 1.91
C ASP A 139 -6.66 8.91 0.41
N MET A 140 -6.10 9.79 -0.40
CA MET A 140 -6.01 9.63 -1.85
C MET A 140 -4.68 9.03 -2.32
N ASP A 141 -3.93 8.39 -1.42
CA ASP A 141 -2.64 7.73 -1.70
C ASP A 141 -2.66 6.22 -1.39
N SER A 142 -3.45 5.79 -0.41
CA SER A 142 -3.56 4.40 0.08
C SER A 142 -2.19 3.70 0.24
N ASN A 143 -1.21 4.41 0.82
CA ASN A 143 0.17 3.95 0.99
C ASN A 143 0.75 3.42 -0.34
N TYR A 144 0.78 4.29 -1.35
CA TYR A 144 1.23 3.94 -2.71
C TYR A 144 0.46 2.77 -3.35
N SER A 145 -0.87 2.68 -3.13
CA SER A 145 -1.73 1.57 -3.59
C SER A 145 -1.60 0.27 -2.76
N ALA A 146 -1.09 0.31 -1.52
CA ALA A 146 -0.98 -0.90 -0.71
C ALA A 146 -2.28 -1.26 0.04
N THR A 147 -3.13 -0.27 0.36
CA THR A 147 -4.35 -0.46 1.15
C THR A 147 -5.63 -0.32 0.31
N ASN A 148 -5.73 -1.11 -0.76
CA ASN A 148 -6.90 -1.06 -1.66
C ASN A 148 -8.24 -1.35 -0.99
N LEU A 149 -8.24 -2.12 0.11
CA LEU A 149 -9.41 -2.43 0.94
C LEU A 149 -9.62 -1.44 2.09
N GLY A 150 -8.91 -0.30 2.06
CA GLY A 150 -8.91 0.69 3.11
C GLY A 150 -7.83 0.47 4.17
N LEU A 151 -7.67 1.47 5.05
CA LEU A 151 -6.57 1.56 6.00
C LEU A 151 -6.65 0.53 7.14
N SER A 152 -7.85 0.11 7.52
CA SER A 152 -8.07 -0.79 8.66
C SER A 152 -9.16 -1.80 8.31
N ASN A 153 -8.74 -2.93 7.71
CA ASN A 153 -9.67 -3.98 7.32
C ASN A 153 -9.85 -5.00 8.45
N GLN A 154 -11.04 -5.04 9.05
CA GLN A 154 -11.35 -5.85 10.22
C GLN A 154 -11.22 -7.37 9.96
N GLU A 155 -11.60 -7.86 8.78
CA GLU A 155 -11.44 -9.29 8.48
C GLU A 155 -9.96 -9.70 8.36
N ILE A 156 -9.12 -8.82 7.79
CA ILE A 156 -7.67 -9.07 7.73
C ILE A 156 -7.09 -9.06 9.14
N ALA A 157 -7.44 -8.06 9.97
CA ALA A 157 -6.97 -7.96 11.35
C ALA A 157 -7.35 -9.22 12.15
N GLN A 158 -8.61 -9.64 12.09
CA GLN A 158 -9.09 -10.86 12.77
C GLN A 158 -8.41 -12.12 12.23
N GLY A 159 -8.22 -12.20 10.92
CA GLY A 159 -7.53 -13.33 10.29
C GLY A 159 -6.07 -13.44 10.75
N LEU A 160 -5.37 -12.31 10.86
CA LEU A 160 -4.00 -12.23 11.35
C LEU A 160 -3.93 -12.64 12.82
N PHE A 161 -4.80 -12.12 13.68
CA PHE A 161 -4.90 -12.52 15.09
C PHE A 161 -5.09 -14.02 15.24
N ASN A 162 -6.07 -14.60 14.53
CA ASN A 162 -6.36 -16.02 14.57
C ASN A 162 -5.20 -16.87 14.04
N GLN A 163 -4.45 -16.38 13.05
CA GLN A 163 -3.29 -17.10 12.53
C GLN A 163 -2.08 -16.98 13.47
N ALA A 164 -1.86 -15.81 14.05
CA ALA A 164 -0.78 -15.58 15.02
C ALA A 164 -0.88 -16.51 16.23
N SER A 165 -2.10 -16.76 16.74
CA SER A 165 -2.36 -17.69 17.83
C SER A 165 -2.05 -19.16 17.51
N ARG A 166 -1.78 -19.50 16.23
CA ARG A 166 -1.54 -20.89 15.80
C ARG A 166 -0.13 -21.09 15.29
N LEU A 167 0.31 -20.23 14.35
CA LEU A 167 1.61 -20.36 13.69
C LEU A 167 1.94 -19.04 12.98
N ILE A 168 2.87 -18.27 13.52
CA ILE A 168 3.30 -16.98 12.95
C ILE A 168 4.15 -17.21 11.71
N SER A 169 5.18 -18.08 11.79
CA SER A 169 6.15 -18.29 10.72
C SER A 169 6.58 -19.74 10.65
N ILE A 170 6.95 -20.17 9.45
CA ILE A 170 7.53 -21.47 9.14
C ILE A 170 8.42 -21.33 7.91
N LYS A 171 9.42 -22.17 7.79
CA LYS A 171 10.34 -22.18 6.64
C LYS A 171 9.58 -22.24 5.31
N GLU A 172 10.09 -21.51 4.30
CA GLU A 172 9.51 -21.43 2.97
C GLU A 172 9.36 -22.81 2.30
N ASP A 173 10.31 -23.74 2.52
CA ASP A 173 10.29 -25.09 1.98
C ASP A 173 9.24 -26.05 2.61
N ARG A 174 8.56 -25.61 3.69
CA ARG A 174 7.53 -26.40 4.36
C ARG A 174 6.15 -26.21 3.72
N VAL A 175 5.46 -27.32 3.47
CA VAL A 175 4.05 -27.32 3.11
C VAL A 175 3.22 -26.90 4.31
N HIS A 176 2.34 -25.90 4.15
CA HIS A 176 1.41 -25.48 5.20
C HIS A 176 0.05 -25.10 4.67
N ILE A 177 -0.97 -25.22 5.52
CA ILE A 177 -2.39 -25.09 5.13
C ILE A 177 -2.75 -23.69 4.65
N ALA A 178 -2.18 -22.62 5.26
CA ALA A 178 -2.45 -21.25 4.82
C ALA A 178 -2.04 -21.02 3.35
N ARG A 179 -0.87 -21.57 2.91
CA ARG A 179 -0.42 -21.52 1.52
C ARG A 179 -1.36 -22.31 0.59
N ALA A 180 -1.78 -23.49 0.99
CA ALA A 180 -2.71 -24.29 0.20
C ALA A 180 -4.08 -23.59 0.01
N ARG A 181 -4.60 -22.94 1.05
CA ARG A 181 -5.83 -22.13 0.98
C ARG A 181 -5.66 -20.94 0.04
N PHE A 182 -4.56 -20.21 0.16
CA PHE A 182 -4.24 -19.11 -0.74
C PHE A 182 -4.26 -19.56 -2.21
N LEU A 183 -3.49 -20.60 -2.54
CA LEU A 183 -3.42 -21.12 -3.91
C LEU A 183 -4.79 -21.55 -4.45
N LYS A 184 -5.66 -22.10 -3.58
CA LYS A 184 -7.02 -22.45 -3.97
C LYS A 184 -7.90 -21.23 -4.26
N THR A 185 -7.74 -20.15 -3.51
CA THR A 185 -8.55 -18.92 -3.63
C THR A 185 -8.10 -18.04 -4.80
N PHE A 186 -6.80 -17.91 -5.03
CA PHE A 186 -6.22 -16.90 -5.92
C PHE A 186 -6.36 -17.21 -7.42
N ARG A 187 -6.68 -18.43 -7.79
CA ARG A 187 -6.72 -18.86 -9.20
C ARG A 187 -7.64 -18.05 -10.12
N GLY A 188 -8.70 -17.46 -9.58
CA GLY A 188 -9.69 -16.70 -10.36
C GLY A 188 -9.27 -15.29 -10.76
N MET A 189 -8.13 -14.78 -10.29
CA MET A 189 -7.68 -13.42 -10.60
C MET A 189 -6.59 -13.38 -11.67
N LEU A 190 -5.77 -14.43 -11.75
CA LEU A 190 -4.59 -14.43 -12.61
C LEU A 190 -4.93 -14.46 -14.09
N PRO A 191 -4.09 -13.83 -14.93
CA PRO A 191 -4.07 -14.10 -16.36
C PRO A 191 -3.83 -15.58 -16.64
N ASP A 192 -4.38 -16.07 -17.73
CA ASP A 192 -4.19 -17.46 -18.17
C ASP A 192 -2.70 -17.81 -18.31
N GLY A 193 -2.35 -19.04 -17.97
CA GLY A 193 -0.97 -19.53 -18.07
C GLY A 193 -0.03 -19.16 -16.92
N LEU A 194 -0.34 -18.13 -16.13
CA LEU A 194 0.44 -17.73 -14.94
C LEU A 194 -0.06 -18.47 -13.70
N ASN A 195 0.69 -19.49 -13.24
CA ASN A 195 0.23 -20.38 -12.17
C ASN A 195 1.33 -20.88 -11.23
N GLN A 196 2.55 -20.38 -11.37
CA GLN A 196 3.68 -20.74 -10.53
C GLN A 196 4.09 -19.54 -9.68
N PHE A 197 4.09 -19.71 -8.37
CA PHE A 197 4.35 -18.64 -7.39
C PHE A 197 5.67 -18.83 -6.69
N TYR A 198 6.37 -17.71 -6.48
CA TYR A 198 7.45 -17.60 -5.51
C TYR A 198 7.27 -16.33 -4.69
N TRP A 199 7.03 -16.48 -3.39
CA TRP A 199 6.65 -15.38 -2.50
C TRP A 199 7.85 -14.67 -1.92
N GLN A 200 7.69 -13.35 -1.72
CA GLN A 200 8.65 -12.44 -1.13
C GLN A 200 7.95 -11.48 -0.15
N ASN A 201 8.70 -10.51 0.42
CA ASN A 201 8.17 -9.59 1.41
C ASN A 201 8.11 -8.14 0.89
N SER A 202 8.88 -7.81 -0.14
CA SER A 202 8.90 -6.47 -0.75
C SER A 202 8.86 -6.53 -2.28
N GLY A 203 8.38 -5.44 -2.92
CA GLY A 203 8.35 -5.34 -4.38
C GLY A 203 9.74 -5.45 -5.03
N GLY A 204 10.76 -4.83 -4.41
CA GLY A 204 12.13 -4.95 -4.89
C GLY A 204 12.64 -6.39 -4.90
N GLU A 205 12.36 -7.17 -3.84
CA GLU A 205 12.69 -8.61 -3.82
C GLU A 205 11.97 -9.37 -4.93
N ALA A 206 10.68 -9.09 -5.17
CA ALA A 206 9.94 -9.73 -6.25
C ALA A 206 10.55 -9.41 -7.62
N VAL A 207 10.98 -8.16 -7.85
CA VAL A 207 11.68 -7.78 -9.08
C VAL A 207 13.03 -8.49 -9.19
N ASP A 208 13.86 -8.52 -8.14
CA ASP A 208 15.12 -9.26 -8.13
C ASP A 208 14.94 -10.73 -8.51
N LYS A 209 13.91 -11.38 -7.96
CA LYS A 209 13.61 -12.78 -8.26
C LYS A 209 13.07 -12.97 -9.67
N SER A 210 12.26 -12.05 -10.19
CA SER A 210 11.77 -12.10 -11.57
C SER A 210 12.92 -12.03 -12.57
N LEU A 211 13.91 -11.16 -12.33
CA LEU A 211 15.14 -11.07 -13.14
C LEU A 211 15.97 -12.35 -13.06
N LYS A 212 16.12 -12.95 -11.85
CA LYS A 212 16.82 -14.24 -11.69
C LYS A 212 16.13 -15.35 -12.49
N PHE A 213 14.80 -15.44 -12.43
CA PHE A 213 14.02 -16.46 -13.15
C PHE A 213 14.14 -16.27 -14.66
N ALA A 214 14.00 -15.04 -15.14
CA ALA A 214 14.14 -14.72 -16.54
C ALA A 214 15.55 -15.05 -17.06
N LYS A 215 16.59 -14.68 -16.33
CA LYS A 215 17.99 -15.00 -16.67
C LYS A 215 18.28 -16.51 -16.66
N ALA A 216 17.78 -17.23 -15.66
CA ALA A 216 17.95 -18.68 -15.56
C ALA A 216 17.27 -19.42 -16.72
N TYR A 217 16.10 -18.96 -17.16
CA TYR A 217 15.38 -19.57 -18.27
C TYR A 217 15.96 -19.19 -19.64
N SER A 218 16.20 -17.91 -19.88
CA SER A 218 16.66 -17.40 -21.19
C SER A 218 18.15 -17.62 -21.45
N GLN A 219 18.92 -18.02 -20.40
CA GLN A 219 20.39 -18.19 -20.48
C GLN A 219 21.09 -16.94 -20.98
N THR A 220 20.58 -15.74 -20.65
CA THR A 220 21.16 -14.44 -20.98
C THR A 220 21.12 -13.50 -19.80
N THR A 221 22.02 -12.54 -19.74
CA THR A 221 22.05 -11.52 -18.67
C THR A 221 21.40 -10.22 -19.09
N GLY A 222 21.34 -9.93 -20.39
CA GLY A 222 20.85 -8.64 -20.91
C GLY A 222 19.38 -8.40 -20.69
N VAL A 223 19.04 -7.24 -20.09
CA VAL A 223 17.69 -6.80 -19.76
C VAL A 223 17.45 -5.43 -20.36
N VAL A 224 16.34 -5.27 -21.07
CA VAL A 224 15.81 -3.97 -21.49
C VAL A 224 14.89 -3.44 -20.39
N ALA A 225 15.14 -2.21 -19.96
CA ALA A 225 14.27 -1.44 -19.09
C ALA A 225 13.98 -0.07 -19.73
N PHE A 226 13.04 0.69 -19.19
CA PHE A 226 12.61 1.93 -19.83
C PHE A 226 13.03 3.16 -19.03
N LYS A 227 13.27 4.27 -19.73
CA LYS A 227 13.47 5.57 -19.10
C LYS A 227 12.26 5.91 -18.23
N SER A 228 12.49 6.58 -17.12
CA SER A 228 11.50 6.91 -16.11
C SER A 228 10.79 5.71 -15.44
N SER A 229 11.36 4.48 -15.56
CA SER A 229 10.85 3.32 -14.81
C SER A 229 11.30 3.31 -13.36
N PHE A 230 10.44 2.71 -12.50
CA PHE A 230 10.73 2.45 -11.09
C PHE A 230 10.33 1.01 -10.73
N HIS A 231 11.31 0.20 -10.32
CA HIS A 231 11.10 -1.22 -10.04
C HIS A 231 11.45 -1.64 -8.59
N GLY A 232 11.86 -0.71 -7.75
CA GLY A 232 12.18 -0.98 -6.33
C GLY A 232 13.54 -0.44 -5.90
N ARG A 233 13.95 -0.84 -4.68
CA ARG A 233 15.13 -0.27 -4.00
C ARG A 233 16.19 -1.31 -3.61
N THR A 234 15.99 -2.61 -3.90
CA THR A 234 17.04 -3.63 -3.77
C THR A 234 18.03 -3.52 -4.94
N HIS A 235 19.25 -4.07 -4.81
CA HIS A 235 20.31 -3.87 -5.79
C HIS A 235 19.92 -4.23 -7.25
N GLY A 236 19.29 -5.38 -7.45
CA GLY A 236 18.84 -5.79 -8.79
C GLY A 236 17.69 -4.94 -9.32
N ALA A 237 16.71 -4.59 -8.46
CA ALA A 237 15.60 -3.74 -8.83
C ALA A 237 16.04 -2.29 -9.11
N VAL A 238 17.00 -1.76 -8.33
CA VAL A 238 17.61 -0.45 -8.59
C VAL A 238 18.38 -0.45 -9.91
N ALA A 239 19.06 -1.54 -10.26
CA ALA A 239 19.80 -1.61 -11.53
C ALA A 239 18.89 -1.41 -12.75
N VAL A 240 17.62 -1.85 -12.70
CA VAL A 240 16.61 -1.67 -13.76
C VAL A 240 15.69 -0.47 -13.54
N THR A 241 15.86 0.28 -12.45
CA THR A 241 15.19 1.56 -12.18
C THR A 241 15.99 2.69 -12.84
N TYR A 242 15.32 3.58 -13.60
CA TYR A 242 16.04 4.53 -14.48
C TYR A 242 16.78 5.63 -13.74
N ASN A 243 16.21 6.26 -12.73
CA ASN A 243 16.73 7.49 -12.13
C ASN A 243 18.12 7.28 -11.50
N LEU A 244 19.08 8.08 -11.95
CA LEU A 244 20.47 8.03 -11.49
C LEU A 244 20.64 8.29 -10.00
N LYS A 245 19.74 9.07 -9.37
CA LYS A 245 19.79 9.33 -7.92
C LYS A 245 19.75 8.04 -7.09
N TYR A 246 19.09 6.97 -7.61
CA TYR A 246 19.00 5.67 -6.95
C TYR A 246 20.13 4.71 -7.30
N ARG A 247 20.81 4.91 -8.44
CA ARG A 247 21.83 3.98 -8.95
C ARG A 247 23.24 4.44 -8.66
N LYS A 248 23.55 5.73 -8.93
CA LYS A 248 24.90 6.28 -8.87
C LYS A 248 25.59 6.16 -7.52
N PRO A 249 24.92 6.42 -6.36
CA PRO A 249 25.55 6.29 -5.04
C PRO A 249 26.03 4.85 -4.73
N PHE A 250 25.52 3.85 -5.45
CA PHE A 250 25.80 2.43 -5.21
C PHE A 250 26.57 1.77 -6.35
N GLY A 251 27.06 2.55 -7.33
CA GLY A 251 27.80 2.03 -8.49
C GLY A 251 26.95 1.22 -9.49
N LEU A 252 25.61 1.37 -9.43
CA LEU A 252 24.68 0.65 -10.31
C LEU A 252 24.33 1.41 -11.59
N ASP A 253 24.94 2.55 -11.82
CA ASP A 253 24.86 3.32 -13.05
C ASP A 253 25.77 2.78 -14.16
N GLN A 254 26.74 1.92 -13.82
CA GLN A 254 27.73 1.35 -14.74
C GLN A 254 27.55 -0.16 -14.97
N VAL A 255 26.38 -0.73 -14.67
CA VAL A 255 26.11 -2.13 -14.95
C VAL A 255 25.98 -2.35 -16.48
N ASP A 256 26.60 -3.39 -16.99
CA ASP A 256 26.73 -3.70 -18.44
C ASP A 256 25.60 -4.57 -19.01
N TRP A 257 24.69 -5.02 -18.13
CA TRP A 257 23.60 -5.93 -18.48
C TRP A 257 22.23 -5.27 -18.58
N VAL A 258 22.09 -3.95 -18.32
CA VAL A 258 20.83 -3.19 -18.42
C VAL A 258 20.92 -2.18 -19.56
N TYR A 259 19.93 -2.23 -20.44
CA TYR A 259 19.78 -1.32 -21.59
C TYR A 259 18.53 -0.48 -21.42
N PHE A 260 18.70 0.81 -21.16
CA PHE A 260 17.58 1.74 -21.06
C PHE A 260 17.19 2.31 -22.42
N VAL A 261 15.92 2.15 -22.80
CA VAL A 261 15.34 2.71 -24.01
C VAL A 261 14.19 3.67 -23.66
N ASP A 262 13.77 4.50 -24.62
CA ASP A 262 12.62 5.37 -24.42
C ASP A 262 11.35 4.54 -24.23
N PHE A 263 10.44 5.03 -23.35
CA PHE A 263 9.17 4.38 -23.17
C PHE A 263 8.32 4.54 -24.45
N ASN A 264 7.60 3.51 -24.83
CA ASN A 264 6.88 3.38 -26.09
C ASN A 264 7.76 3.24 -27.37
N ASP A 265 9.07 2.98 -27.24
CA ASP A 265 9.99 2.70 -28.35
C ASP A 265 10.21 1.19 -28.51
N ALA A 266 9.31 0.50 -29.23
CA ALA A 266 9.43 -0.92 -29.53
C ALA A 266 10.57 -1.23 -30.50
N ASP A 267 10.94 -0.31 -31.42
CA ASP A 267 12.01 -0.51 -32.41
C ASP A 267 13.38 -0.61 -31.72
N ALA A 268 13.61 0.22 -30.69
CA ALA A 268 14.82 0.13 -29.88
C ALA A 268 14.92 -1.22 -29.12
N VAL A 269 13.82 -1.75 -28.63
CA VAL A 269 13.77 -3.07 -27.98
C VAL A 269 14.10 -4.17 -29.02
N GLU A 270 13.43 -4.15 -30.16
CA GLU A 270 13.65 -5.13 -31.24
C GLU A 270 15.10 -5.15 -31.72
N LYS A 271 15.71 -3.98 -31.89
CA LYS A 271 17.13 -3.86 -32.25
C LYS A 271 18.04 -4.56 -31.23
N LEU A 272 17.85 -4.34 -29.95
CA LEU A 272 18.66 -4.99 -28.91
C LEU A 272 18.46 -6.52 -28.87
N PHE A 273 17.25 -7.00 -29.17
CA PHE A 273 16.97 -8.44 -29.27
C PHE A 273 17.61 -9.06 -30.51
N ALA A 274 17.49 -8.39 -31.65
CA ALA A 274 18.12 -8.82 -32.93
C ALA A 274 19.66 -8.86 -32.83
N GLU A 275 20.27 -7.88 -32.16
CA GLU A 275 21.71 -7.82 -31.89
C GLU A 275 22.14 -8.81 -30.78
N ARG A 276 21.22 -9.57 -30.19
CA ARG A 276 21.46 -10.53 -29.10
C ARG A 276 22.05 -9.91 -27.82
N LYS A 277 21.91 -8.60 -27.64
CA LYS A 277 22.34 -7.89 -26.45
C LYS A 277 21.42 -8.15 -25.26
N ALA A 278 20.13 -8.34 -25.51
CA ALA A 278 19.13 -8.66 -24.52
C ALA A 278 18.11 -9.67 -25.04
N LYS A 279 17.44 -10.38 -24.15
CA LYS A 279 16.25 -11.22 -24.39
C LYS A 279 15.20 -11.09 -23.30
N ILE A 280 15.40 -10.16 -22.38
CA ILE A 280 14.49 -9.91 -21.27
C ILE A 280 14.07 -8.45 -21.36
N VAL A 281 12.78 -8.19 -21.25
CA VAL A 281 12.25 -6.83 -21.09
C VAL A 281 11.43 -6.76 -19.82
N ILE A 282 11.64 -5.72 -19.02
CA ILE A 282 10.85 -5.41 -17.81
C ILE A 282 10.19 -4.05 -17.97
N LEU A 283 8.90 -3.96 -17.66
CA LEU A 283 8.14 -2.71 -17.72
C LEU A 283 7.04 -2.62 -16.68
N GLU A 284 6.75 -1.39 -16.27
CA GLU A 284 5.45 -1.00 -15.71
C GLU A 284 4.53 -0.65 -16.90
N LEU A 285 3.35 -1.24 -16.99
CA LEU A 285 2.38 -0.88 -18.04
C LEU A 285 1.78 0.53 -17.85
N ILE A 286 1.91 1.07 -16.65
CA ILE A 286 1.68 2.47 -16.32
C ILE A 286 2.84 2.92 -15.44
N GLN A 287 3.74 3.71 -15.98
CA GLN A 287 4.84 4.29 -15.21
C GLN A 287 4.33 5.36 -14.26
N SER A 288 4.56 5.21 -12.97
CA SER A 288 3.95 6.04 -11.93
C SER A 288 4.94 6.96 -11.22
N GLU A 289 5.94 6.39 -10.58
CA GLU A 289 6.77 7.10 -9.58
C GLU A 289 7.60 8.22 -10.20
N GLU A 290 8.22 7.96 -11.35
CA GLU A 290 9.18 8.84 -11.99
C GLU A 290 8.66 9.49 -13.29
N ALA A 291 7.48 9.08 -13.78
CA ALA A 291 6.96 9.50 -15.07
C ALA A 291 5.69 10.37 -14.99
N GLY A 292 5.10 10.55 -13.81
CA GLY A 292 3.87 11.35 -13.67
C GLY A 292 2.63 10.63 -14.19
N ILE A 293 2.48 9.34 -13.89
CA ILE A 293 1.36 8.49 -14.32
C ILE A 293 1.22 8.44 -15.85
N ARG A 294 2.11 7.70 -16.50
CA ARG A 294 2.12 7.52 -17.96
C ARG A 294 1.72 6.10 -18.36
N PRO A 295 0.50 5.88 -18.86
CA PRO A 295 0.10 4.63 -19.47
C PRO A 295 0.94 4.34 -20.74
N ALA A 296 1.26 3.08 -20.97
CA ALA A 296 1.88 2.63 -22.22
C ALA A 296 0.89 2.76 -23.38
N ASP A 297 1.42 2.92 -24.60
CA ASP A 297 0.60 2.85 -25.80
C ASP A 297 0.18 1.39 -26.06
N PRO A 298 -1.07 1.10 -26.37
CA PRO A 298 -1.53 -0.27 -26.63
C PRO A 298 -0.77 -0.97 -27.76
N ASP A 299 -0.44 -0.25 -28.84
CA ASP A 299 0.32 -0.79 -29.96
C ASP A 299 1.75 -1.14 -29.56
N PHE A 300 2.37 -0.31 -28.72
CA PHE A 300 3.71 -0.62 -28.16
C PHE A 300 3.68 -1.90 -27.35
N VAL A 301 2.70 -2.06 -26.44
CA VAL A 301 2.59 -3.28 -25.62
C VAL A 301 2.37 -4.52 -26.46
N SER A 302 1.50 -4.44 -27.47
CA SER A 302 1.26 -5.52 -28.43
C SER A 302 2.53 -5.89 -29.22
N ARG A 303 3.27 -4.88 -29.70
CA ARG A 303 4.57 -5.10 -30.39
C ARG A 303 5.63 -5.71 -29.49
N LEU A 304 5.73 -5.29 -28.22
CA LEU A 304 6.64 -5.89 -27.25
C LEU A 304 6.37 -7.39 -27.06
N ARG A 305 5.11 -7.78 -26.99
CA ARG A 305 4.77 -9.21 -26.89
C ARG A 305 5.21 -9.95 -28.14
N HIS A 306 4.92 -9.39 -29.33
CA HIS A 306 5.33 -9.99 -30.61
C HIS A 306 6.85 -10.14 -30.71
N ILE A 307 7.61 -9.11 -30.33
CA ILE A 307 9.09 -9.14 -30.32
C ILE A 307 9.56 -10.27 -29.37
N CYS A 308 9.02 -10.36 -28.16
CA CYS A 308 9.39 -11.43 -27.25
C CYS A 308 9.10 -12.82 -27.83
N ASP A 309 7.97 -12.99 -28.51
CA ASP A 309 7.62 -14.27 -29.15
C ASP A 309 8.56 -14.61 -30.31
N GLN A 310 8.87 -13.63 -31.16
CA GLN A 310 9.75 -13.78 -32.31
C GLN A 310 11.19 -14.16 -31.92
N TYR A 311 11.73 -13.55 -30.86
CA TYR A 311 13.13 -13.75 -30.44
C TYR A 311 13.27 -14.74 -29.26
N ASN A 312 12.22 -15.46 -28.86
CA ASN A 312 12.19 -16.29 -27.66
C ASN A 312 12.64 -15.52 -26.40
N GLY A 313 12.19 -14.29 -26.31
CA GLY A 313 12.45 -13.40 -25.18
C GLY A 313 11.45 -13.58 -24.04
N ILE A 314 11.71 -12.88 -22.94
CA ILE A 314 10.89 -12.90 -21.73
C ILE A 314 10.33 -11.51 -21.46
N MET A 315 9.01 -11.41 -21.35
CA MET A 315 8.31 -10.20 -20.96
C MET A 315 7.94 -10.26 -19.47
N ILE A 316 8.49 -9.33 -18.68
CA ILE A 316 8.18 -9.15 -17.26
C ILE A 316 7.30 -7.90 -17.13
N CYS A 317 6.07 -8.06 -16.69
CA CYS A 317 5.22 -6.93 -16.29
C CYS A 317 5.31 -6.73 -14.78
N ASP A 318 5.76 -5.55 -14.37
CA ASP A 318 5.76 -5.15 -12.96
C ASP A 318 4.36 -4.63 -12.59
N GLU A 319 3.59 -5.50 -11.95
CA GLU A 319 2.22 -5.25 -11.50
C GLU A 319 2.14 -4.95 -9.99
N VAL A 320 3.28 -4.63 -9.36
CA VAL A 320 3.32 -4.33 -7.92
C VAL A 320 2.40 -3.17 -7.56
N GLN A 321 2.25 -2.16 -8.43
CA GLN A 321 1.37 -1.02 -8.19
C GLN A 321 0.06 -1.08 -9.00
N THR A 322 0.10 -1.62 -10.21
CA THR A 322 -1.03 -1.64 -11.15
C THR A 322 -2.02 -2.77 -10.91
N GLY A 323 -1.61 -3.80 -10.18
CA GLY A 323 -2.42 -4.99 -9.93
C GLY A 323 -3.62 -4.78 -9.00
N PHE A 324 -4.37 -5.86 -8.84
CA PHE A 324 -5.52 -5.98 -7.93
C PHE A 324 -6.68 -5.02 -8.26
N GLY A 325 -6.92 -4.81 -9.57
CA GLY A 325 -8.04 -4.03 -10.08
C GLY A 325 -7.79 -2.52 -10.13
N ARG A 326 -6.63 -2.02 -9.70
CA ARG A 326 -6.29 -0.59 -9.66
C ARG A 326 -6.55 0.12 -10.99
N CYS A 327 -6.19 -0.51 -12.10
CA CYS A 327 -6.22 0.05 -13.44
C CYS A 327 -7.40 -0.46 -14.28
N ALA A 328 -8.39 -1.11 -13.68
CA ALA A 328 -9.51 -1.72 -14.40
C ALA A 328 -10.30 -0.71 -15.23
N GLU A 329 -10.51 -1.02 -16.51
CA GLU A 329 -11.39 -0.33 -17.44
C GLU A 329 -12.68 -1.14 -17.70
N LYS A 330 -12.66 -2.42 -17.32
CA LYS A 330 -13.82 -3.33 -17.36
C LYS A 330 -13.85 -4.19 -16.10
N GLU A 331 -15.04 -4.61 -15.73
CA GLU A 331 -15.24 -5.58 -14.66
C GLU A 331 -14.46 -6.87 -14.91
N GLY A 332 -13.80 -7.40 -13.87
CA GLY A 332 -13.00 -8.62 -13.95
C GLY A 332 -11.53 -8.42 -14.36
N GLN A 333 -11.10 -7.22 -14.70
CA GLN A 333 -9.70 -6.92 -14.99
C GLN A 333 -8.93 -6.64 -13.70
N TRP A 334 -8.15 -7.62 -13.24
CA TRP A 334 -7.42 -7.53 -11.97
C TRP A 334 -5.98 -7.05 -12.12
N PHE A 335 -5.41 -7.15 -13.32
CA PHE A 335 -4.03 -6.74 -13.63
C PHE A 335 -4.00 -5.86 -14.88
N ALA A 336 -3.03 -4.93 -14.94
CA ALA A 336 -2.91 -4.04 -16.10
C ALA A 336 -2.65 -4.82 -17.39
N CYS A 337 -1.92 -5.94 -17.34
CA CYS A 337 -1.73 -6.79 -18.53
C CYS A 337 -3.07 -7.30 -19.11
N GLN A 338 -4.10 -7.53 -18.29
CA GLN A 338 -5.45 -7.86 -18.74
C GLN A 338 -6.15 -6.65 -19.39
N VAL A 339 -5.89 -5.44 -18.91
CA VAL A 339 -6.41 -4.19 -19.51
C VAL A 339 -5.83 -4.00 -20.92
N TYR A 340 -4.54 -4.30 -21.09
CA TYR A 340 -3.85 -4.22 -22.38
C TYR A 340 -4.05 -5.45 -23.29
N GLY A 341 -4.71 -6.49 -22.80
CA GLY A 341 -4.93 -7.73 -23.54
C GLY A 341 -3.63 -8.47 -23.88
N VAL A 342 -2.60 -8.35 -23.02
CA VAL A 342 -1.31 -8.99 -23.20
C VAL A 342 -1.08 -10.07 -22.14
N GLU A 343 -0.47 -11.20 -22.56
CA GLU A 343 -0.08 -12.28 -21.66
C GLU A 343 1.44 -12.24 -21.43
N PRO A 344 1.92 -11.71 -20.29
CA PRO A 344 3.36 -11.70 -19.98
C PRO A 344 3.86 -13.09 -19.62
N ASP A 345 5.18 -13.25 -19.61
CA ASP A 345 5.82 -14.50 -19.15
C ASP A 345 5.98 -14.53 -17.64
N ILE A 346 6.17 -13.37 -17.02
CA ILE A 346 6.32 -13.16 -15.58
C ILE A 346 5.56 -11.90 -15.19
N ILE A 347 4.88 -11.92 -14.04
CA ILE A 347 4.42 -10.72 -13.35
C ILE A 347 5.03 -10.66 -11.95
N THR A 348 5.31 -9.46 -11.46
CA THR A 348 5.57 -9.19 -10.04
C THR A 348 4.33 -8.60 -9.40
N ILE A 349 3.92 -9.11 -8.25
CA ILE A 349 2.74 -8.64 -7.52
C ILE A 349 3.12 -8.26 -6.09
N GLY A 350 2.45 -7.24 -5.56
CA GLY A 350 2.74 -6.74 -4.21
C GLY A 350 1.71 -5.73 -3.73
N LYS A 351 2.13 -4.81 -2.85
CA LYS A 351 1.27 -3.74 -2.32
C LYS A 351 -0.09 -4.25 -1.85
N SER A 352 -1.16 -4.06 -2.64
CA SER A 352 -2.51 -4.52 -2.32
C SER A 352 -2.67 -6.02 -2.13
N PHE A 353 -1.69 -6.81 -2.51
CA PHE A 353 -1.72 -8.27 -2.42
C PHE A 353 -2.09 -8.76 -1.02
N GLY A 354 -1.53 -8.13 0.03
CA GLY A 354 -1.85 -8.44 1.42
C GLY A 354 -2.88 -7.51 2.07
N GLY A 355 -3.51 -6.60 1.29
CA GLY A 355 -4.43 -5.61 1.85
C GLY A 355 -3.78 -4.67 2.87
N GLY A 356 -2.50 -4.34 2.68
CA GLY A 356 -1.66 -3.55 3.57
C GLY A 356 -0.63 -4.37 4.36
N TYR A 357 -0.80 -5.69 4.48
CA TYR A 357 0.20 -6.58 5.09
C TYR A 357 1.33 -6.92 4.10
N PRO A 358 2.62 -6.94 4.53
CA PRO A 358 3.74 -7.21 3.64
C PRO A 358 3.70 -8.61 3.04
N VAL A 359 3.41 -8.70 1.77
CA VAL A 359 3.50 -9.91 0.95
C VAL A 359 3.63 -9.52 -0.52
N THR A 360 4.55 -10.17 -1.21
CA THR A 360 4.75 -10.03 -2.66
C THR A 360 5.01 -11.38 -3.29
N ALA A 361 4.92 -11.48 -4.59
CA ALA A 361 5.29 -12.69 -5.30
C ALA A 361 5.76 -12.40 -6.74
N VAL A 362 6.59 -13.29 -7.23
CA VAL A 362 6.75 -13.54 -8.66
C VAL A 362 5.71 -14.58 -9.05
N VAL A 363 4.96 -14.32 -10.12
CA VAL A 363 4.06 -15.31 -10.72
C VAL A 363 4.48 -15.53 -12.16
N THR A 364 4.66 -16.78 -12.55
CA THR A 364 5.23 -17.12 -13.86
C THR A 364 4.59 -18.37 -14.46
N LYS A 365 4.95 -18.65 -15.73
CA LYS A 365 4.57 -19.86 -16.45
C LYS A 365 5.39 -21.05 -15.96
N LYS A 366 4.80 -22.25 -16.00
CA LYS A 366 5.46 -23.49 -15.58
C LYS A 366 6.80 -23.72 -16.27
N LYS A 367 6.91 -23.44 -17.58
CA LYS A 367 8.16 -23.61 -18.34
C LYS A 367 9.32 -22.80 -17.77
N ILE A 368 9.05 -21.59 -17.26
CA ILE A 368 10.06 -20.71 -16.68
C ILE A 368 10.43 -21.16 -15.26
N SER A 369 9.45 -21.52 -14.44
CA SER A 369 9.72 -22.00 -13.08
C SER A 369 10.60 -23.24 -13.06
N GLN A 370 10.53 -24.11 -14.08
CA GLN A 370 11.35 -25.34 -14.21
C GLN A 370 12.85 -25.06 -14.46
N ALA A 371 13.21 -23.84 -14.86
CA ALA A 371 14.62 -23.45 -14.95
C ALA A 371 15.28 -23.23 -13.56
N MET A 372 14.47 -23.05 -12.53
CA MET A 372 14.94 -22.94 -11.16
C MET A 372 15.13 -24.32 -10.54
N LYS A 373 16.22 -24.50 -9.81
CA LYS A 373 16.53 -25.75 -9.09
C LYS A 373 16.57 -25.50 -7.60
N PRO A 374 16.29 -26.51 -6.77
CA PRO A 374 16.46 -26.42 -5.33
C PRO A 374 17.85 -25.87 -4.94
N GLY A 375 17.88 -24.87 -4.07
CA GLY A 375 19.10 -24.20 -3.60
C GLY A 375 19.56 -23.00 -4.44
N TYR A 376 18.94 -22.68 -5.59
CA TYR A 376 19.28 -21.49 -6.36
C TYR A 376 18.81 -20.19 -5.72
N ASP A 377 17.77 -20.27 -4.88
CA ASP A 377 17.21 -19.16 -4.16
C ASP A 377 16.55 -19.61 -2.86
N GLY A 378 16.18 -18.67 -2.00
CA GLY A 378 15.50 -18.92 -0.74
C GLY A 378 14.96 -17.64 -0.13
N SER A 379 14.00 -17.78 0.77
CA SER A 379 13.45 -16.70 1.57
C SER A 379 13.01 -17.22 2.93
N THR A 380 13.48 -16.60 4.02
CA THR A 380 13.08 -17.00 5.37
C THR A 380 11.60 -16.72 5.62
N PHE A 381 11.11 -15.56 5.20
CA PHE A 381 9.75 -15.10 5.47
C PHE A 381 8.82 -15.12 4.25
N GLY A 382 9.31 -15.40 3.06
CA GLY A 382 8.49 -15.41 1.85
C GLY A 382 7.38 -16.46 1.93
N GLY A 383 6.13 -16.04 1.78
CA GLY A 383 4.96 -16.91 1.85
C GLY A 383 4.70 -17.52 3.23
N ASN A 384 5.06 -16.81 4.30
CA ASN A 384 4.76 -17.23 5.67
C ASN A 384 3.24 -17.29 5.92
N PRO A 385 2.79 -18.05 6.95
CA PRO A 385 1.36 -18.24 7.22
C PRO A 385 0.57 -16.93 7.41
N MET A 386 1.15 -15.94 8.10
CA MET A 386 0.49 -14.64 8.33
C MET A 386 0.23 -13.92 7.03
N ALA A 387 1.27 -13.77 6.21
CA ALA A 387 1.20 -13.10 4.91
C ALA A 387 0.18 -13.74 3.97
N LEU A 388 0.12 -15.08 3.93
CA LEU A 388 -0.82 -15.78 3.03
C LEU A 388 -2.25 -15.84 3.57
N VAL A 389 -2.47 -15.70 4.88
CA VAL A 389 -3.81 -15.45 5.42
C VAL A 389 -4.29 -14.07 5.04
N ALA A 390 -3.46 -13.03 5.21
CA ALA A 390 -3.80 -11.67 4.77
C ALA A 390 -4.12 -11.63 3.26
N ALA A 391 -3.25 -12.20 2.42
CA ALA A 391 -3.46 -12.28 0.97
C ALA A 391 -4.74 -13.07 0.58
N THR A 392 -5.04 -14.14 1.29
CA THR A 392 -6.27 -14.93 1.04
C THR A 392 -7.54 -14.13 1.34
N ILE A 393 -7.55 -13.43 2.48
CA ILE A 393 -8.69 -12.60 2.88
C ILE A 393 -8.82 -11.40 1.95
N ALA A 394 -7.73 -10.71 1.66
CA ALA A 394 -7.72 -9.57 0.74
C ALA A 394 -8.26 -9.96 -0.65
N THR A 395 -7.74 -11.03 -1.23
CA THR A 395 -8.20 -11.54 -2.54
C THR A 395 -9.69 -11.87 -2.54
N ARG A 396 -10.15 -12.61 -1.51
CA ARG A 396 -11.56 -12.98 -1.38
C ARG A 396 -12.47 -11.77 -1.27
N GLN A 397 -12.09 -10.77 -0.48
CA GLN A 397 -12.87 -9.54 -0.33
C GLN A 397 -12.90 -8.71 -1.61
N MET A 398 -11.76 -8.55 -2.29
CA MET A 398 -11.70 -7.83 -3.56
C MET A 398 -12.68 -8.41 -4.58
N MET A 399 -12.73 -9.76 -4.69
CA MET A 399 -13.67 -10.45 -5.56
C MET A 399 -15.13 -10.31 -5.08
N ALA A 400 -15.38 -10.53 -3.78
CA ALA A 400 -16.74 -10.50 -3.22
C ALA A 400 -17.37 -9.11 -3.31
N LEU A 401 -16.59 -8.06 -3.09
CA LEU A 401 -17.01 -6.65 -3.24
C LEU A 401 -17.04 -6.18 -4.69
N ASN A 402 -16.61 -7.02 -5.62
CA ASN A 402 -16.51 -6.69 -7.05
C ASN A 402 -15.79 -5.35 -7.28
N LEU A 403 -14.59 -5.19 -6.69
CA LEU A 403 -13.89 -3.90 -6.68
C LEU A 403 -13.61 -3.35 -8.08
N THR A 404 -13.38 -4.20 -9.08
CA THR A 404 -13.18 -3.75 -10.47
C THR A 404 -14.38 -2.98 -11.02
N LYS A 405 -15.60 -3.39 -10.66
CA LYS A 405 -16.83 -2.64 -11.00
C LYS A 405 -16.87 -1.27 -10.34
N ASN A 406 -16.50 -1.16 -9.06
CA ASN A 406 -16.41 0.13 -8.38
C ASN A 406 -15.33 1.02 -9.01
N VAL A 407 -14.15 0.44 -9.33
CA VAL A 407 -13.06 1.16 -10.01
C VAL A 407 -13.52 1.77 -11.31
N VAL A 408 -14.20 1.02 -12.18
CA VAL A 408 -14.74 1.53 -13.45
C VAL A 408 -15.70 2.71 -13.21
N ALA A 409 -16.64 2.55 -12.26
CA ALA A 409 -17.62 3.60 -11.95
C ALA A 409 -16.98 4.86 -11.35
N ARG A 410 -16.04 4.69 -10.40
CA ARG A 410 -15.37 5.83 -9.75
C ARG A 410 -14.35 6.49 -10.67
N SER A 411 -13.67 5.71 -11.51
CA SER A 411 -12.78 6.25 -12.54
C SER A 411 -13.52 7.20 -13.48
N ALA A 412 -14.66 6.77 -14.03
CA ALA A 412 -15.49 7.63 -14.89
C ALA A 412 -15.88 8.95 -14.18
N GLN A 413 -16.31 8.86 -12.91
CA GLN A 413 -16.67 10.04 -12.11
C GLN A 413 -15.48 10.97 -11.88
N VAL A 414 -14.32 10.43 -11.56
CA VAL A 414 -13.09 11.22 -11.31
C VAL A 414 -12.66 11.94 -12.58
N PHE A 415 -12.54 11.25 -13.71
CA PHE A 415 -12.08 11.86 -14.95
C PHE A 415 -13.06 12.91 -15.48
N ASP A 416 -14.38 12.64 -15.42
CA ASP A 416 -15.41 13.64 -15.77
C ASP A 416 -15.29 14.90 -14.89
N GLY A 417 -15.12 14.72 -13.57
CA GLY A 417 -14.93 15.83 -12.64
C GLY A 417 -13.64 16.61 -12.89
N LEU A 418 -12.53 15.93 -13.12
CA LEU A 418 -11.23 16.57 -13.39
C LEU A 418 -11.23 17.35 -14.71
N TYR A 419 -11.87 16.83 -15.77
CA TYR A 419 -11.99 17.57 -17.03
C TYR A 419 -12.83 18.83 -16.87
N LYS A 420 -13.93 18.80 -16.11
CA LYS A 420 -14.71 20.00 -15.76
C LYS A 420 -13.90 21.03 -14.96
N LEU A 421 -13.09 20.55 -14.02
CA LEU A 421 -12.19 21.43 -13.26
C LEU A 421 -11.10 22.03 -14.15
N LYS A 422 -10.56 21.27 -15.11
CA LYS A 422 -9.59 21.78 -16.08
C LYS A 422 -10.17 22.86 -16.99
N GLU A 423 -11.42 22.71 -17.42
CA GLU A 423 -12.13 23.78 -18.19
C GLU A 423 -12.27 25.06 -17.34
N LYS A 424 -12.50 24.93 -16.04
CA LYS A 424 -12.64 26.06 -15.10
C LYS A 424 -11.29 26.66 -14.71
N TYR A 425 -10.24 25.85 -14.60
CA TYR A 425 -8.92 26.25 -14.12
C TYR A 425 -7.83 25.83 -15.09
N PRO A 426 -7.36 26.75 -15.97
CA PRO A 426 -6.28 26.47 -16.93
C PRO A 426 -4.94 26.07 -16.28
N THR A 427 -4.79 26.23 -14.97
CA THR A 427 -3.65 25.77 -14.19
C THR A 427 -3.57 24.25 -14.07
N ILE A 428 -4.68 23.51 -14.31
CA ILE A 428 -4.68 22.07 -14.41
C ILE A 428 -4.17 21.69 -15.80
N GLY A 429 -2.99 21.09 -15.85
CA GLY A 429 -2.33 20.65 -17.07
C GLY A 429 -2.89 19.36 -17.65
N GLU A 430 -2.01 18.45 -18.06
CA GLU A 430 -2.38 17.15 -18.61
C GLU A 430 -2.95 16.25 -17.50
N ILE A 431 -4.12 15.64 -17.73
CA ILE A 431 -4.74 14.64 -16.86
C ILE A 431 -4.46 13.26 -17.47
N ARG A 432 -3.90 12.35 -16.68
CA ARG A 432 -3.44 11.04 -17.14
C ARG A 432 -3.84 9.92 -16.17
N GLY A 433 -3.94 8.69 -16.68
CA GLY A 433 -4.13 7.49 -15.86
C GLY A 433 -5.08 6.47 -16.45
N LYS A 434 -5.29 5.39 -15.69
CA LYS A 434 -6.28 4.33 -15.97
C LYS A 434 -6.88 3.85 -14.64
N GLY A 435 -8.17 3.61 -14.64
CA GLY A 435 -8.87 3.21 -13.42
C GLY A 435 -8.73 4.24 -12.31
N LEU A 436 -8.38 3.80 -11.11
CA LEU A 436 -8.08 4.67 -9.95
C LEU A 436 -6.57 4.85 -9.72
N MET A 437 -5.80 4.82 -10.78
CA MET A 437 -4.40 5.25 -10.83
C MET A 437 -4.32 6.43 -11.78
N PHE A 438 -4.32 7.66 -11.24
CA PHE A 438 -4.42 8.88 -12.04
C PHE A 438 -3.66 10.04 -11.42
N GLY A 439 -3.43 11.06 -12.22
CA GLY A 439 -2.78 12.29 -11.81
C GLY A 439 -2.98 13.40 -12.83
N PHE A 440 -2.58 14.60 -12.45
CA PHE A 440 -2.54 15.74 -13.35
C PHE A 440 -1.37 16.66 -13.03
N ASP A 441 -0.95 17.43 -14.06
CA ASP A 441 0.14 18.36 -13.93
C ASP A 441 -0.37 19.73 -13.40
N LEU A 442 0.49 20.37 -12.64
CA LEU A 442 0.36 21.74 -12.15
C LEU A 442 1.57 22.57 -12.63
N PRO A 443 1.48 23.91 -12.64
CA PRO A 443 2.43 24.77 -13.34
C PRO A 443 3.89 24.69 -12.86
N SER A 444 4.13 24.46 -11.57
CA SER A 444 5.48 24.39 -10.99
C SER A 444 5.51 23.58 -9.72
N LYS A 445 6.70 23.26 -9.24
CA LYS A 445 6.94 22.57 -7.97
C LYS A 445 6.39 23.35 -6.77
N GLU A 446 6.58 24.65 -6.75
CA GLU A 446 6.08 25.53 -5.68
C GLU A 446 4.54 25.55 -5.67
N PHE A 447 3.93 25.54 -6.86
CA PHE A 447 2.48 25.45 -6.98
C PHE A 447 1.96 24.12 -6.44
N VAL A 448 2.63 23.02 -6.77
CA VAL A 448 2.29 21.68 -6.26
C VAL A 448 2.38 21.61 -4.75
N ILE A 449 3.45 22.12 -4.13
CA ILE A 449 3.63 22.13 -2.67
C ILE A 449 2.50 22.94 -2.01
N THR A 450 2.20 24.14 -2.53
CA THR A 450 1.10 24.97 -2.03
C THR A 450 -0.25 24.27 -2.18
N PHE A 451 -0.48 23.64 -3.33
CA PHE A 451 -1.70 22.88 -3.60
C PHE A 451 -1.88 21.72 -2.61
N GLN A 452 -0.83 20.94 -2.32
CA GLN A 452 -0.88 19.87 -1.32
C GLN A 452 -1.23 20.39 0.08
N GLN A 453 -0.65 21.51 0.50
CA GLN A 453 -0.99 22.13 1.78
C GLN A 453 -2.46 22.56 1.84
N LYS A 454 -3.00 23.11 0.73
CA LYS A 454 -4.42 23.45 0.63
C LYS A 454 -5.31 22.22 0.64
N MET A 455 -4.95 21.16 -0.07
CA MET A 455 -5.68 19.89 -0.04
C MET A 455 -5.71 19.30 1.38
N ALA A 456 -4.59 19.29 2.10
CA ALA A 456 -4.54 18.87 3.49
C ALA A 456 -5.43 19.73 4.39
N LYS A 457 -5.39 21.06 4.24
CA LYS A 457 -6.31 21.97 4.95
C LYS A 457 -7.78 21.68 4.64
N ASN A 458 -8.09 21.24 3.43
CA ASN A 458 -9.43 20.87 2.98
C ASN A 458 -9.75 19.37 3.24
N GLY A 459 -8.99 18.69 4.10
CA GLY A 459 -9.27 17.33 4.57
C GLY A 459 -8.89 16.20 3.60
N VAL A 460 -7.95 16.44 2.66
CA VAL A 460 -7.51 15.41 1.71
C VAL A 460 -6.00 15.23 1.76
N LYS A 461 -5.56 13.98 2.04
CA LYS A 461 -4.15 13.58 1.94
C LYS A 461 -3.82 13.20 0.51
N THR A 462 -2.78 13.80 -0.05
CA THR A 462 -2.33 13.60 -1.44
C THR A 462 -0.89 13.10 -1.49
N SER A 463 -0.44 12.58 -2.64
CA SER A 463 0.96 12.25 -2.90
C SER A 463 1.46 12.86 -4.21
N LEU A 464 2.78 12.82 -4.41
CA LEU A 464 3.44 13.32 -5.61
C LEU A 464 4.03 12.17 -6.42
N SER A 465 4.17 12.40 -7.72
CA SER A 465 4.95 11.55 -8.62
C SER A 465 6.21 12.27 -9.08
N THR A 466 6.06 13.44 -9.69
CA THR A 466 7.17 14.29 -10.15
C THR A 466 7.07 15.67 -9.51
N ASP A 467 8.01 16.56 -9.83
CA ASP A 467 8.01 17.93 -9.30
C ASP A 467 6.73 18.72 -9.67
N CYS A 468 6.06 18.38 -10.79
CA CYS A 468 4.88 19.07 -11.26
C CYS A 468 3.61 18.20 -11.32
N THR A 469 3.68 16.91 -10.99
CA THR A 469 2.53 16.01 -11.09
C THR A 469 2.03 15.58 -9.72
N VAL A 470 0.78 15.90 -9.42
CA VAL A 470 0.07 15.29 -8.28
C VAL A 470 -0.46 13.92 -8.69
N ARG A 471 -0.28 12.93 -7.79
CA ARG A 471 -0.67 11.54 -8.01
C ARG A 471 -1.75 11.12 -7.03
N TYR A 472 -2.70 10.33 -7.51
CA TYR A 472 -3.79 9.80 -6.72
C TYR A 472 -3.95 8.29 -6.91
N LEU A 473 -3.99 7.60 -5.80
CA LEU A 473 -4.11 6.15 -5.66
C LEU A 473 -5.07 5.82 -4.51
N PRO A 474 -6.34 6.29 -4.54
CA PRO A 474 -7.26 6.09 -3.40
C PRO A 474 -7.52 4.60 -3.15
N PRO A 475 -8.00 4.21 -1.96
CA PRO A 475 -8.52 2.86 -1.74
C PRO A 475 -9.60 2.50 -2.78
N LEU A 476 -9.63 1.25 -3.26
CA LEU A 476 -10.58 0.85 -4.31
C LEU A 476 -12.02 0.70 -3.81
N ILE A 477 -12.20 0.76 -2.50
CA ILE A 477 -13.52 0.83 -1.84
C ILE A 477 -14.10 2.24 -1.81
N ILE A 478 -13.38 3.24 -2.31
CA ILE A 478 -13.83 4.64 -2.29
C ILE A 478 -15.25 4.78 -2.84
N SER A 479 -16.09 5.48 -2.13
CA SER A 479 -17.50 5.70 -2.48
C SER A 479 -17.69 6.87 -3.44
N LYS A 480 -18.91 6.99 -3.97
CA LYS A 480 -19.30 8.13 -4.81
C LYS A 480 -19.16 9.46 -4.07
N SER A 481 -19.64 9.53 -2.83
CA SER A 481 -19.59 10.75 -2.01
C SER A 481 -18.16 11.16 -1.64
N GLU A 482 -17.27 10.21 -1.42
CA GLU A 482 -15.86 10.50 -1.18
C GLU A 482 -15.16 11.05 -2.42
N VAL A 483 -15.50 10.56 -3.62
CA VAL A 483 -15.01 11.15 -4.87
C VAL A 483 -15.58 12.57 -5.06
N ASP A 484 -16.86 12.80 -4.77
CA ASP A 484 -17.46 14.15 -4.82
C ASP A 484 -16.72 15.09 -3.85
N PHE A 485 -16.47 14.67 -2.61
CA PHE A 485 -15.69 15.41 -1.61
C PHE A 485 -14.27 15.75 -2.12
N PHE A 486 -13.60 14.76 -2.72
CA PHE A 486 -12.27 14.97 -3.32
C PHE A 486 -12.27 16.05 -4.41
N LEU A 487 -13.23 16.01 -5.33
CA LEU A 487 -13.35 16.98 -6.42
C LEU A 487 -13.68 18.39 -5.89
N GLU A 488 -14.53 18.49 -4.88
CA GLU A 488 -14.82 19.75 -4.19
C GLU A 488 -13.58 20.31 -3.48
N ALA A 489 -12.76 19.44 -2.86
CA ALA A 489 -11.52 19.86 -2.23
C ALA A 489 -10.51 20.41 -3.25
N ILE A 490 -10.41 19.82 -4.46
CA ILE A 490 -9.60 20.37 -5.55
C ILE A 490 -10.11 21.74 -5.97
N ASP A 491 -11.43 21.88 -6.23
CA ASP A 491 -12.05 23.14 -6.64
C ASP A 491 -11.74 24.26 -5.64
N LYS A 492 -11.96 23.98 -4.37
CA LYS A 492 -11.71 24.92 -3.29
C LYS A 492 -10.22 25.26 -3.17
N SER A 493 -9.34 24.25 -3.24
CA SER A 493 -7.90 24.46 -3.09
C SER A 493 -7.32 25.32 -4.22
N ILE A 494 -7.69 25.06 -5.47
CA ILE A 494 -7.23 25.89 -6.61
C ILE A 494 -7.81 27.30 -6.54
N LYS A 495 -9.09 27.44 -6.20
CA LYS A 495 -9.73 28.75 -6.02
C LYS A 495 -9.06 29.61 -4.94
N GLU A 496 -8.54 29.00 -3.88
CA GLU A 496 -7.79 29.71 -2.83
C GLU A 496 -6.37 30.10 -3.26
N MET A 497 -5.88 29.62 -4.41
CA MET A 497 -4.55 29.89 -4.96
C MET A 497 -4.56 30.86 -6.14
N CYS A 498 -5.72 31.02 -6.77
CA CYS A 498 -5.96 32.00 -7.86
C CYS A 498 -6.58 33.29 -7.30
#